data_86363375bfd7457be82735d1340d0fa2
#
_entry.id   86363375bfd7457be82735d1340d0fa2
#
_cell.length_a   1.000
_cell.length_b   1.000
_cell.length_c   1.000
_cell.angle_alpha   90.00
_cell.angle_beta   90.00
_cell.angle_gamma   90.00
#
_symmetry.space_group_name_H-M   'P 1'
#
loop_
_entity.id
_entity.type
_entity.pdbx_description
1 polymer ?
#
loop_
_entity_poly.entity_id
_entity_poly.type
_entity_poly.pdbx_seq_one_letter_code
_entity_poly.pdbx_strand_id
1 'polypeptide(L)'
;LVGSEMCIRDREYLMTFIKKEVMPRKLKVGFSNGPANETHATFRDLGFVAREDGNFDVYSAGGLGNNARFGLKVAENVQPEKILYYICAMRETFIAHGNYKQRGRARTRYMQETLGEEGYIKAFHEKLDEVFASGQDLDLHVEISEVKKQGDGSKVSGKRVIDQKQEGLYAVSYHPFGGCPKPEKLGEIYDVIKDMDEVEARISPDETMYIINLTGDEAKKVLDATDDGAETLFETSVSCIGATICQVGLRDSQGLLHKVIEAEREAGLKDGSLPKIHISGCMSSCGTHQIGEIGFHGSMKVIDKVA
;
A
#
# COMPACT_ATOMS: atom_id res chain seq x y z
N LEU A 1 -2.78 -7.36 -12.17
CA LEU A 1 -2.34 -6.41 -13.22
C LEU A 1 -3.27 -5.21 -13.33
N VAL A 2 -4.58 -5.41 -13.35
CA VAL A 2 -5.57 -4.30 -13.40
C VAL A 2 -5.33 -3.27 -12.30
N GLY A 3 -4.99 -3.68 -11.08
CA GLY A 3 -4.75 -2.77 -9.97
C GLY A 3 -3.57 -1.81 -10.16
N SER A 4 -2.47 -2.21 -10.80
CA SER A 4 -1.33 -1.31 -11.03
C SER A 4 -1.62 -0.27 -12.09
N GLU A 5 -2.31 -0.62 -13.18
CA GLU A 5 -2.73 0.34 -14.21
C GLU A 5 -3.72 1.36 -13.63
N MET A 6 -4.67 0.89 -12.79
CA MET A 6 -5.57 1.78 -12.07
C MET A 6 -4.81 2.78 -11.19
N CYS A 7 -3.78 2.34 -10.46
CA CYS A 7 -2.93 3.23 -9.64
C CYS A 7 -2.18 4.27 -10.48
N ILE A 8 -1.72 3.89 -11.69
CA ILE A 8 -1.03 4.82 -12.60
C ILE A 8 -2.00 5.89 -13.08
N ARG A 9 -3.18 5.50 -13.56
CA ARG A 9 -4.21 6.43 -14.07
C ARG A 9 -4.77 7.33 -12.97
N ASP A 10 -5.03 6.78 -11.78
CA ASP A 10 -5.38 7.57 -10.59
C ASP A 10 -4.31 8.64 -10.31
N ARG A 11 -3.03 8.27 -10.27
CA ARG A 11 -1.94 9.21 -10.09
C ARG A 11 -1.92 10.29 -11.17
N GLU A 12 -2.04 9.93 -12.42
CA GLU A 12 -2.07 10.88 -13.54
C GLU A 12 -3.21 11.89 -13.36
N TYR A 13 -4.40 11.42 -13.05
CA TYR A 13 -5.56 12.27 -12.79
C TYR A 13 -5.33 13.20 -11.58
N LEU A 14 -4.87 12.67 -10.45
CA LEU A 14 -4.60 13.45 -9.25
C LEU A 14 -3.53 14.53 -9.47
N MET A 15 -2.54 14.28 -10.33
CA MET A 15 -1.50 15.25 -10.67
C MET A 15 -2.01 16.45 -11.47
N THR A 16 -3.17 16.35 -12.10
CA THR A 16 -3.75 17.47 -12.88
C THR A 16 -4.17 18.65 -12.01
N PHE A 17 -4.52 18.40 -10.75
CA PHE A 17 -5.04 19.43 -9.83
C PHE A 17 -4.26 19.59 -8.52
N ILE A 18 -3.39 18.64 -8.12
CA ILE A 18 -2.72 18.63 -6.81
C ILE A 18 -1.94 19.91 -6.49
N LYS A 19 -1.50 20.65 -7.51
CA LYS A 19 -0.80 21.93 -7.37
C LYS A 19 -1.73 23.14 -7.47
N LYS A 20 -2.98 22.94 -7.87
CA LYS A 20 -3.94 24.02 -8.17
C LYS A 20 -4.98 24.18 -7.08
N GLU A 21 -5.26 23.14 -6.33
CA GLU A 21 -6.31 23.11 -5.34
C GLU A 21 -5.76 23.02 -3.92
N VAL A 22 -6.41 23.73 -2.99
CA VAL A 22 -6.08 23.67 -1.58
C VAL A 22 -6.91 22.60 -0.91
N MET A 23 -6.29 21.44 -0.69
CA MET A 23 -6.90 20.33 0.04
C MET A 23 -6.73 20.52 1.56
N PRO A 24 -7.68 20.05 2.41
CA PRO A 24 -7.52 20.11 3.86
C PRO A 24 -6.25 19.42 4.33
N ARG A 25 -5.94 18.27 3.71
CA ARG A 25 -4.71 17.49 3.93
C ARG A 25 -4.52 16.48 2.80
N LYS A 26 -3.54 15.56 2.95
CA LYS A 26 -3.28 14.48 2.00
C LYS A 26 -4.47 13.54 1.81
N LEU A 27 -4.67 13.10 0.60
CA LEU A 27 -5.60 12.05 0.18
C LEU A 27 -4.80 10.80 -0.18
N LYS A 28 -5.28 9.63 0.23
CA LYS A 28 -4.70 8.33 -0.12
C LYS A 28 -5.75 7.48 -0.81
N VAL A 29 -5.48 7.07 -2.02
CA VAL A 29 -6.26 6.07 -2.74
C VAL A 29 -5.54 4.73 -2.67
N GLY A 30 -6.27 3.64 -2.55
CA GLY A 30 -5.72 2.30 -2.50
C GLY A 30 -6.55 1.32 -3.30
N PHE A 31 -5.85 0.40 -3.98
CA PHE A 31 -6.48 -0.65 -4.77
C PHE A 31 -6.06 -2.01 -4.23
N SER A 32 -7.00 -2.92 -4.10
CA SER A 32 -6.75 -4.33 -3.85
C SER A 32 -7.18 -5.14 -5.06
N ASN A 33 -6.33 -6.04 -5.49
CA ASN A 33 -6.53 -6.86 -6.68
C ASN A 33 -7.41 -8.10 -6.45
N GLY A 34 -8.00 -8.23 -5.28
CA GLY A 34 -8.88 -9.34 -4.97
C GLY A 34 -9.62 -9.18 -3.63
N PRO A 35 -10.61 -10.07 -3.36
CA PRO A 35 -11.45 -10.02 -2.16
C PRO A 35 -10.68 -10.17 -0.84
N ALA A 36 -9.48 -10.79 -0.86
CA ALA A 36 -8.60 -10.90 0.31
C ALA A 36 -8.14 -9.53 0.84
N ASN A 37 -8.22 -8.48 -0.01
CA ASN A 37 -7.89 -7.10 0.37
C ASN A 37 -6.50 -6.94 1.02
N GLU A 38 -5.51 -7.62 0.47
CA GLU A 38 -4.13 -7.67 1.01
C GLU A 38 -3.47 -6.28 1.11
N THR A 39 -3.84 -5.36 0.23
CA THR A 39 -3.35 -3.96 0.26
C THR A 39 -4.10 -3.10 1.27
N HIS A 40 -5.08 -3.68 1.96
CA HIS A 40 -5.89 -3.01 2.96
C HIS A 40 -6.58 -1.73 2.45
N ALA A 41 -7.23 -1.81 1.30
CA ALA A 41 -7.95 -0.70 0.69
C ALA A 41 -9.09 -0.16 1.59
N THR A 42 -9.68 -1.02 2.43
CA THR A 42 -10.82 -0.69 3.31
C THR A 42 -10.52 0.35 4.39
N PHE A 43 -9.27 0.74 4.64
CA PHE A 43 -8.94 1.85 5.55
C PHE A 43 -8.04 2.90 4.89
N ARG A 44 -8.23 3.13 3.61
CA ARG A 44 -7.71 4.31 2.91
C ARG A 44 -8.73 5.44 2.91
N ASP A 45 -8.31 6.64 2.51
CA ASP A 45 -9.26 7.76 2.33
C ASP A 45 -10.29 7.41 1.24
N LEU A 46 -9.84 6.69 0.20
CA LEU A 46 -10.68 6.01 -0.79
C LEU A 46 -10.03 4.66 -1.12
N GLY A 47 -10.79 3.59 -1.12
CA GLY A 47 -10.30 2.24 -1.36
C GLY A 47 -11.19 1.46 -2.32
N PHE A 48 -10.56 0.79 -3.27
CA PHE A 48 -11.20 -0.08 -4.25
C PHE A 48 -10.78 -1.51 -3.99
N VAL A 49 -11.73 -2.40 -3.73
CA VAL A 49 -11.50 -3.83 -3.53
C VAL A 49 -12.07 -4.58 -4.73
N ALA A 50 -11.18 -5.20 -5.50
CA ALA A 50 -11.60 -5.97 -6.68
C ALA A 50 -12.41 -7.19 -6.26
N ARG A 51 -13.47 -7.44 -7.01
CA ARG A 51 -14.35 -8.61 -6.91
C ARG A 51 -13.91 -9.67 -7.91
N GLU A 52 -14.45 -10.86 -7.78
CA GLU A 52 -14.17 -11.97 -8.71
C GLU A 52 -14.66 -11.70 -10.14
N ASP A 53 -15.71 -10.87 -10.28
CA ASP A 53 -16.27 -10.45 -11.56
C ASP A 53 -15.48 -9.35 -12.27
N GLY A 54 -14.39 -8.86 -11.66
CA GLY A 54 -13.54 -7.78 -12.18
C GLY A 54 -14.01 -6.36 -11.84
N ASN A 55 -15.17 -6.20 -11.23
CA ASN A 55 -15.65 -4.92 -10.72
C ASN A 55 -15.09 -4.62 -9.32
N PHE A 56 -15.44 -3.49 -8.75
CA PHE A 56 -14.94 -3.04 -7.45
C PHE A 56 -16.03 -2.73 -6.45
N ASP A 57 -15.79 -3.11 -5.19
CA ASP A 57 -16.44 -2.50 -4.04
C ASP A 57 -15.63 -1.29 -3.59
N VAL A 58 -16.31 -0.18 -3.29
CA VAL A 58 -15.68 1.11 -2.98
C VAL A 58 -15.93 1.50 -1.53
N TYR A 59 -14.82 1.79 -0.83
CA TYR A 59 -14.82 2.22 0.57
C TYR A 59 -14.23 3.62 0.68
N SER A 60 -14.79 4.45 1.54
CA SER A 60 -14.40 5.85 1.65
C SER A 60 -14.29 6.33 3.10
N ALA A 61 -13.49 7.36 3.34
CA ALA A 61 -13.24 7.98 4.65
C ALA A 61 -12.60 7.05 5.70
N GLY A 62 -11.82 6.05 5.29
CA GLY A 62 -11.04 5.22 6.20
C GLY A 62 -9.68 5.83 6.57
N GLY A 63 -9.00 5.23 7.53
CA GLY A 63 -7.62 5.58 7.87
C GLY A 63 -7.16 5.08 9.23
N LEU A 64 -5.85 4.87 9.33
CA LEU A 64 -5.15 4.51 10.56
C LEU A 64 -4.60 5.76 11.29
N GLY A 65 -4.02 5.55 12.45
CA GLY A 65 -3.48 6.60 13.31
C GLY A 65 -4.48 7.04 14.38
N ASN A 66 -4.34 8.27 14.87
CA ASN A 66 -5.31 8.81 15.82
C ASN A 66 -6.72 8.77 15.23
N ASN A 67 -7.68 8.25 16.00
CA ASN A 67 -9.05 8.05 15.56
C ASN A 67 -9.13 7.13 14.32
N ALA A 68 -8.52 5.94 14.41
CA ALA A 68 -8.56 4.95 13.34
C ALA A 68 -10.00 4.51 13.04
N ARG A 69 -10.34 4.43 11.74
CA ARG A 69 -11.65 3.98 11.28
C ARG A 69 -11.54 3.18 9.99
N PHE A 70 -12.39 2.19 9.86
CA PHE A 70 -12.63 1.59 8.54
C PHE A 70 -13.34 2.58 7.64
N GLY A 71 -13.11 2.47 6.33
CA GLY A 71 -13.89 3.17 5.33
C GLY A 71 -15.32 2.65 5.33
N LEU A 72 -16.26 3.56 5.07
CA LEU A 72 -17.64 3.21 4.82
C LEU A 72 -17.78 2.69 3.39
N LYS A 73 -18.54 1.61 3.18
CA LYS A 73 -18.85 1.14 1.84
C LYS A 73 -19.78 2.14 1.18
N VAL A 74 -19.32 2.84 0.14
CA VAL A 74 -20.08 3.87 -0.58
C VAL A 74 -20.61 3.38 -1.91
N ALA A 75 -20.06 2.29 -2.46
CA ALA A 75 -20.59 1.67 -3.67
C ALA A 75 -20.18 0.20 -3.76
N GLU A 76 -20.93 -0.55 -4.53
CA GLU A 76 -20.68 -1.94 -4.89
C GLU A 76 -20.73 -2.12 -6.40
N ASN A 77 -20.02 -3.11 -6.89
CA ASN A 77 -20.08 -3.51 -8.30
C ASN A 77 -19.73 -2.39 -9.29
N VAL A 78 -18.75 -1.56 -8.94
CA VAL A 78 -18.28 -0.44 -9.77
C VAL A 78 -17.40 -0.96 -10.89
N GLN A 79 -17.73 -0.64 -12.12
CA GLN A 79 -16.93 -1.00 -13.28
C GLN A 79 -15.56 -0.28 -13.26
N PRO A 80 -14.48 -0.93 -13.71
CA PRO A 80 -13.14 -0.35 -13.77
C PRO A 80 -13.08 1.00 -14.48
N GLU A 81 -13.87 1.16 -15.54
CA GLU A 81 -13.94 2.38 -16.34
C GLU A 81 -14.44 3.59 -15.53
N LYS A 82 -15.22 3.36 -14.47
CA LYS A 82 -15.86 4.43 -13.68
C LYS A 82 -15.04 4.88 -12.46
N ILE A 83 -13.88 4.33 -12.21
CA ILE A 83 -13.06 4.61 -11.02
C ILE A 83 -12.75 6.09 -10.83
N LEU A 84 -12.42 6.84 -11.89
CA LEU A 84 -12.07 8.25 -11.78
C LEU A 84 -13.23 9.14 -11.33
N TYR A 85 -14.48 8.75 -11.59
CA TYR A 85 -15.66 9.46 -11.06
C TYR A 85 -15.70 9.41 -9.54
N TYR A 86 -15.41 8.25 -8.94
CA TYR A 86 -15.35 8.07 -7.48
C TYR A 86 -14.17 8.82 -6.86
N ILE A 87 -13.02 8.86 -7.54
CA ILE A 87 -11.85 9.63 -7.09
C ILE A 87 -12.17 11.12 -7.11
N CYS A 88 -12.82 11.61 -8.16
CA CYS A 88 -13.29 12.98 -8.26
C CYS A 88 -14.29 13.30 -7.14
N ALA A 89 -15.31 12.46 -6.97
CA ALA A 89 -16.31 12.62 -5.91
C ALA A 89 -15.69 12.66 -4.51
N MET A 90 -14.70 11.79 -4.22
CA MET A 90 -13.96 11.82 -2.96
C MET A 90 -13.19 13.11 -2.77
N ARG A 91 -12.53 13.62 -3.80
CA ARG A 91 -11.85 14.90 -3.79
C ARG A 91 -12.83 16.04 -3.45
N GLU A 92 -13.94 16.11 -4.16
CA GLU A 92 -14.96 17.15 -3.96
C GLU A 92 -15.59 17.08 -2.56
N THR A 93 -15.90 15.87 -2.09
CA THR A 93 -16.40 15.64 -0.73
C THR A 93 -15.39 16.11 0.31
N PHE A 94 -14.11 15.82 0.12
CA PHE A 94 -13.06 16.22 1.05
C PHE A 94 -12.83 17.73 1.05
N ILE A 95 -12.93 18.39 -0.10
CA ILE A 95 -12.84 19.84 -0.22
C ILE A 95 -14.04 20.50 0.48
N ALA A 96 -15.24 19.99 0.28
CA ALA A 96 -16.48 20.58 0.81
C ALA A 96 -16.62 20.40 2.34
N HIS A 97 -16.21 19.23 2.88
CA HIS A 97 -16.51 18.85 4.26
C HIS A 97 -15.27 18.63 5.14
N GLY A 98 -14.07 18.72 4.58
CA GLY A 98 -12.83 18.52 5.32
C GLY A 98 -12.51 19.68 6.27
N ASN A 99 -11.73 19.39 7.30
CA ASN A 99 -11.36 20.38 8.31
C ASN A 99 -10.11 21.16 7.92
N TYR A 100 -10.27 22.41 7.49
CA TYR A 100 -9.16 23.30 7.15
C TYR A 100 -8.55 24.02 8.36
N LYS A 101 -9.26 24.06 9.49
CA LYS A 101 -8.83 24.84 10.68
C LYS A 101 -7.93 24.05 11.60
N GLN A 102 -8.17 22.75 11.75
CA GLN A 102 -7.45 21.90 12.70
C GLN A 102 -6.69 20.79 11.94
N ARG A 103 -5.41 21.03 11.66
CA ARG A 103 -4.57 20.09 10.89
C ARG A 103 -4.55 18.67 11.48
N GLY A 104 -4.63 18.51 12.81
CA GLY A 104 -4.70 17.19 13.47
C GLY A 104 -5.98 16.41 13.15
N ARG A 105 -7.06 17.11 12.80
CA ARG A 105 -8.38 16.55 12.48
C ARG A 105 -8.74 16.70 10.99
N ALA A 106 -7.77 17.03 10.14
CA ALA A 106 -7.98 17.31 8.71
C ALA A 106 -7.89 16.06 7.81
N ARG A 107 -8.04 14.83 8.37
CA ARG A 107 -8.08 13.59 7.57
C ARG A 107 -9.53 13.20 7.29
N THR A 108 -9.73 12.54 6.18
CA THR A 108 -11.06 12.13 5.68
C THR A 108 -11.88 11.36 6.70
N ARG A 109 -11.26 10.48 7.48
CA ARG A 109 -11.93 9.69 8.53
C ARG A 109 -12.62 10.52 9.61
N TYR A 110 -12.21 11.77 9.81
CA TYR A 110 -12.88 12.68 10.75
C TYR A 110 -14.22 13.20 10.20
N MET A 111 -14.47 13.08 8.89
CA MET A 111 -15.78 13.40 8.32
C MET A 111 -16.86 12.41 8.76
N GLN A 112 -16.50 11.15 9.05
CA GLN A 112 -17.43 10.21 9.67
C GLN A 112 -17.88 10.68 11.08
N GLU A 113 -17.01 11.38 11.81
CA GLU A 113 -17.34 11.95 13.13
C GLU A 113 -18.20 13.22 13.01
N THR A 114 -17.87 14.07 12.04
CA THR A 114 -18.55 15.38 11.91
C THR A 114 -19.90 15.32 11.22
N LEU A 115 -20.10 14.38 10.29
CA LEU A 115 -21.32 14.19 9.52
C LEU A 115 -22.16 13.01 10.00
N GLY A 116 -21.58 12.12 10.79
CA GLY A 116 -22.14 10.77 11.01
C GLY A 116 -21.93 9.88 9.77
N GLU A 117 -22.09 8.57 9.93
CA GLU A 117 -21.85 7.61 8.83
C GLU A 117 -22.85 7.80 7.69
N GLU A 118 -24.15 7.87 8.01
CA GLU A 118 -25.20 8.10 7.01
C GLU A 118 -25.06 9.46 6.33
N GLY A 119 -24.75 10.52 7.10
CA GLY A 119 -24.53 11.86 6.56
C GLY A 119 -23.32 11.93 5.64
N TYR A 120 -22.26 11.20 5.97
CA TYR A 120 -21.09 11.11 5.11
C TYR A 120 -21.40 10.38 3.79
N ILE A 121 -22.06 9.22 3.85
CA ILE A 121 -22.46 8.46 2.66
C ILE A 121 -23.35 9.34 1.74
N LYS A 122 -24.31 10.03 2.33
CA LYS A 122 -25.16 10.96 1.59
C LYS A 122 -24.37 12.07 0.90
N ALA A 123 -23.48 12.74 1.63
CA ALA A 123 -22.62 13.81 1.08
C ALA A 123 -21.70 13.30 -0.03
N PHE A 124 -21.17 12.09 0.09
CA PHE A 124 -20.36 11.46 -0.94
C PHE A 124 -21.18 11.20 -2.21
N HIS A 125 -22.40 10.64 -2.08
CA HIS A 125 -23.28 10.37 -3.21
C HIS A 125 -23.76 11.66 -3.90
N GLU A 126 -24.08 12.71 -3.14
CA GLU A 126 -24.41 14.03 -3.72
C GLU A 126 -23.27 14.54 -4.62
N LYS A 127 -22.02 14.41 -4.16
CA LYS A 127 -20.85 14.79 -4.96
C LYS A 127 -20.63 13.85 -6.16
N LEU A 128 -20.87 12.57 -6.00
CA LEU A 128 -20.78 11.60 -7.09
C LEU A 128 -21.81 11.91 -8.20
N ASP A 129 -23.04 12.24 -7.83
CA ASP A 129 -24.10 12.63 -8.76
C ASP A 129 -23.75 13.93 -9.50
N GLU A 130 -23.19 14.94 -8.77
CA GLU A 130 -22.69 16.17 -9.37
C GLU A 130 -21.58 15.89 -10.40
N VAL A 131 -20.65 14.98 -10.09
CA VAL A 131 -19.56 14.59 -10.99
C VAL A 131 -20.11 13.90 -12.24
N PHE A 132 -21.04 12.96 -12.10
CA PHE A 132 -21.67 12.32 -13.26
C PHE A 132 -22.47 13.31 -14.11
N ALA A 133 -23.13 14.28 -13.48
CA ALA A 133 -23.91 15.31 -14.18
C ALA A 133 -23.04 16.42 -14.82
N SER A 134 -21.76 16.51 -14.48
CA SER A 134 -20.88 17.58 -14.95
C SER A 134 -20.55 17.54 -16.44
N GLY A 135 -20.79 16.40 -17.09
CA GLY A 135 -20.42 16.14 -18.47
C GLY A 135 -18.92 15.96 -18.71
N GLN A 136 -18.12 15.89 -17.65
CA GLN A 136 -16.71 15.50 -17.78
C GLN A 136 -16.61 14.03 -18.19
N ASP A 137 -15.82 13.75 -19.21
CA ASP A 137 -15.46 12.39 -19.55
C ASP A 137 -14.30 11.95 -18.63
N LEU A 138 -14.63 11.12 -17.64
CA LEU A 138 -13.70 10.49 -16.70
C LEU A 138 -13.68 8.98 -16.90
N ASP A 139 -14.17 8.49 -18.02
CA ASP A 139 -14.09 7.07 -18.34
C ASP A 139 -12.63 6.63 -18.50
N LEU A 140 -12.30 5.56 -17.82
CA LEU A 140 -10.95 5.03 -17.81
C LEU A 140 -10.81 3.96 -18.88
N HIS A 141 -10.07 4.28 -19.94
CA HIS A 141 -9.73 3.31 -20.97
C HIS A 141 -8.34 2.75 -20.69
N VAL A 142 -8.30 1.51 -20.20
CA VAL A 142 -7.06 0.79 -19.93
C VAL A 142 -6.91 -0.34 -20.94
N GLU A 143 -5.87 -0.25 -21.75
CA GLU A 143 -5.43 -1.40 -22.55
C GLU A 143 -4.64 -2.34 -21.62
N ILE A 144 -5.19 -3.53 -21.39
CA ILE A 144 -4.49 -4.58 -20.65
C ILE A 144 -3.46 -5.19 -21.59
N SER A 145 -2.19 -4.93 -21.34
CA SER A 145 -1.12 -5.63 -22.03
C SER A 145 -1.01 -7.05 -21.48
N GLU A 146 -1.22 -8.05 -22.32
CA GLU A 146 -0.94 -9.43 -21.95
C GLU A 146 0.58 -9.69 -21.99
N VAL A 147 1.08 -10.39 -20.97
CA VAL A 147 2.46 -10.88 -20.96
C VAL A 147 2.62 -11.94 -22.07
N LYS A 148 3.49 -11.66 -23.02
CA LYS A 148 3.76 -12.53 -24.18
C LYS A 148 4.91 -13.49 -23.93
N LYS A 149 5.75 -13.20 -22.94
CA LYS A 149 6.87 -14.03 -22.55
C LYS A 149 6.42 -15.43 -22.17
N GLN A 150 7.17 -16.41 -22.61
CA GLN A 150 6.95 -17.82 -22.32
C GLN A 150 8.05 -18.35 -21.39
N GLY A 151 7.71 -19.35 -20.57
CA GLY A 151 8.71 -20.06 -19.79
C GLY A 151 9.70 -20.79 -20.71
N ASP A 152 10.95 -20.84 -20.29
CA ASP A 152 12.05 -21.51 -21.00
C ASP A 152 12.22 -23.00 -20.64
N GLY A 153 11.31 -23.54 -19.83
CA GLY A 153 11.34 -24.92 -19.31
C GLY A 153 12.24 -25.10 -18.08
N SER A 154 13.00 -24.07 -17.67
CA SER A 154 13.75 -24.08 -16.41
C SER A 154 12.80 -24.01 -15.22
N LYS A 155 13.18 -24.65 -14.11
CA LYS A 155 12.39 -24.68 -12.87
C LYS A 155 13.19 -24.07 -11.73
N VAL A 156 12.47 -23.38 -10.87
CA VAL A 156 12.97 -22.81 -9.63
C VAL A 156 11.91 -23.01 -8.55
N SER A 157 12.35 -23.16 -7.30
CA SER A 157 11.47 -23.21 -6.12
C SER A 157 12.18 -22.62 -4.94
N GLY A 158 11.45 -22.12 -3.98
CA GLY A 158 11.99 -21.53 -2.76
C GLY A 158 10.94 -20.69 -2.05
N LYS A 159 11.22 -20.27 -0.82
CA LYS A 159 10.31 -19.48 0.00
C LYS A 159 9.91 -18.14 -0.64
N ARG A 160 10.83 -17.56 -1.41
CA ARG A 160 10.65 -16.26 -2.07
C ARG A 160 10.20 -16.38 -3.52
N VAL A 161 9.93 -17.60 -4.00
CA VAL A 161 9.48 -17.88 -5.37
C VAL A 161 7.98 -18.11 -5.38
N ILE A 162 7.30 -17.44 -6.29
CA ILE A 162 5.85 -17.51 -6.48
C ILE A 162 5.58 -17.93 -7.94
N ASP A 163 4.87 -19.04 -8.12
CA ASP A 163 4.40 -19.43 -9.44
C ASP A 163 3.38 -18.41 -9.97
N GLN A 164 3.55 -17.94 -11.19
CA GLN A 164 2.58 -17.06 -11.84
C GLN A 164 1.48 -17.87 -12.55
N LYS A 165 0.41 -17.20 -12.96
CA LYS A 165 -0.65 -17.80 -13.78
C LYS A 165 -0.15 -18.22 -15.16
N GLN A 166 0.85 -17.52 -15.69
CA GLN A 166 1.54 -17.86 -16.92
C GLN A 166 2.47 -19.03 -16.67
N GLU A 167 2.27 -20.11 -17.40
CA GLU A 167 3.02 -21.35 -17.24
C GLU A 167 4.53 -21.14 -17.44
N GLY A 168 5.32 -21.61 -16.48
CA GLY A 168 6.78 -21.50 -16.51
C GLY A 168 7.33 -20.11 -16.23
N LEU A 169 6.48 -19.16 -15.78
CA LEU A 169 6.91 -17.87 -15.28
C LEU A 169 6.75 -17.78 -13.76
N TYR A 170 7.67 -17.06 -13.15
CA TYR A 170 7.81 -16.92 -11.71
C TYR A 170 7.88 -15.45 -11.29
N ALA A 171 7.51 -15.19 -10.05
CA ALA A 171 7.86 -13.96 -9.37
C ALA A 171 8.81 -14.27 -8.20
N VAL A 172 9.74 -13.36 -7.94
CA VAL A 172 10.62 -13.39 -6.77
C VAL A 172 10.26 -12.23 -5.86
N SER A 173 10.01 -12.53 -4.58
CA SER A 173 9.83 -11.52 -3.55
C SER A 173 11.17 -11.10 -2.95
N TYR A 174 11.37 -9.80 -2.83
CA TYR A 174 12.48 -9.18 -2.12
C TYR A 174 11.93 -8.23 -1.06
N HIS A 175 12.16 -8.57 0.20
CA HIS A 175 11.76 -7.73 1.33
C HIS A 175 13.03 -7.24 2.04
N PRO A 176 13.55 -6.06 1.72
CA PRO A 176 14.65 -5.47 2.48
C PRO A 176 14.15 -5.10 3.88
N PHE A 177 14.95 -5.34 4.90
CA PHE A 177 14.54 -5.09 6.29
C PHE A 177 14.03 -3.67 6.49
N GLY A 178 12.78 -3.57 6.95
CA GLY A 178 12.10 -2.30 7.17
C GLY A 178 11.88 -1.47 5.89
N GLY A 179 11.84 -2.10 4.72
CA GLY A 179 11.61 -1.43 3.45
C GLY A 179 12.74 -0.49 3.01
N CYS A 180 13.94 -0.65 3.54
CA CYS A 180 15.07 0.26 3.35
C CYS A 180 16.25 -0.42 2.63
N PRO A 181 16.14 -0.74 1.33
CA PRO A 181 17.25 -1.33 0.58
C PRO A 181 18.39 -0.32 0.45
N LYS A 182 19.62 -0.80 0.42
CA LYS A 182 20.77 0.04 0.09
C LYS A 182 20.68 0.49 -1.37
N PRO A 183 21.08 1.73 -1.72
CA PRO A 183 21.05 2.22 -3.11
C PRO A 183 21.86 1.32 -4.05
N GLU A 184 23.01 0.80 -3.59
CA GLU A 184 23.87 -0.09 -4.37
C GLU A 184 23.15 -1.39 -4.72
N LYS A 185 22.36 -1.95 -3.78
CA LYS A 185 21.56 -3.16 -4.00
C LYS A 185 20.49 -2.96 -5.05
N LEU A 186 19.83 -1.78 -5.08
CA LEU A 186 18.90 -1.44 -6.16
C LEU A 186 19.60 -1.36 -7.51
N GLY A 187 20.85 -0.86 -7.55
CA GLY A 187 21.68 -0.88 -8.76
C GLY A 187 22.01 -2.28 -9.24
N GLU A 188 22.40 -3.19 -8.32
CA GLU A 188 22.66 -4.60 -8.62
C GLU A 188 21.42 -5.30 -9.19
N ILE A 189 20.25 -5.12 -8.56
CA ILE A 189 18.99 -5.68 -9.04
C ILE A 189 18.68 -5.13 -10.44
N TYR A 190 18.81 -3.82 -10.65
CA TYR A 190 18.59 -3.20 -11.97
C TYR A 190 19.51 -3.79 -13.03
N ASP A 191 20.80 -3.93 -12.74
CA ASP A 191 21.76 -4.49 -13.70
C ASP A 191 21.46 -5.95 -14.06
N VAL A 192 20.87 -6.71 -13.16
CA VAL A 192 20.43 -8.09 -13.42
C VAL A 192 19.20 -8.13 -14.31
N ILE A 193 18.20 -7.24 -14.09
CA ILE A 193 16.89 -7.36 -14.75
C ILE A 193 16.72 -6.49 -16.00
N LYS A 194 17.55 -5.45 -16.21
CA LYS A 194 17.35 -4.43 -17.26
C LYS A 194 17.27 -4.96 -18.69
N ASP A 195 17.93 -6.10 -18.95
CA ASP A 195 17.97 -6.73 -20.28
C ASP A 195 17.08 -7.99 -20.35
N MET A 196 16.27 -8.26 -19.32
CA MET A 196 15.32 -9.36 -19.30
C MET A 196 14.00 -8.89 -19.93
N ASP A 197 13.50 -9.65 -20.91
CA ASP A 197 12.28 -9.30 -21.63
C ASP A 197 11.05 -9.35 -20.73
N GLU A 198 10.17 -8.36 -20.80
CA GLU A 198 8.92 -8.18 -20.05
C GLU A 198 9.06 -8.32 -18.51
N VAL A 199 10.28 -8.28 -17.96
CA VAL A 199 10.49 -8.31 -16.50
C VAL A 199 10.19 -6.96 -15.89
N GLU A 200 9.43 -6.96 -14.80
CA GLU A 200 9.05 -5.76 -14.07
C GLU A 200 9.32 -5.90 -12.57
N ALA A 201 9.67 -4.79 -11.93
CA ALA A 201 9.71 -4.66 -10.48
C ALA A 201 8.47 -3.94 -9.97
N ARG A 202 7.75 -4.52 -9.00
CA ARG A 202 6.53 -3.97 -8.40
C ARG A 202 6.66 -3.87 -6.89
N ILE A 203 6.29 -2.72 -6.35
CA ILE A 203 6.37 -2.44 -4.91
C ILE A 203 4.98 -2.65 -4.30
N SER A 204 4.92 -3.37 -3.19
CA SER A 204 3.71 -3.58 -2.42
C SER A 204 3.65 -2.67 -1.17
N PRO A 205 2.46 -2.46 -0.59
CA PRO A 205 2.29 -1.62 0.60
C PRO A 205 2.94 -2.17 1.88
N ASP A 206 3.36 -3.42 1.89
CA ASP A 206 4.01 -4.10 3.01
C ASP A 206 5.55 -4.09 2.93
N GLU A 207 6.12 -3.13 2.19
CA GLU A 207 7.56 -2.91 2.05
C GLU A 207 8.29 -4.00 1.22
N THR A 208 7.55 -4.84 0.49
CA THR A 208 8.08 -5.89 -0.38
C THR A 208 8.16 -5.41 -1.83
N MET A 209 9.23 -5.76 -2.52
CA MET A 209 9.35 -5.66 -3.97
C MET A 209 9.15 -7.05 -4.59
N TYR A 210 8.30 -7.13 -5.61
CA TYR A 210 8.12 -8.32 -6.43
C TYR A 210 8.76 -8.09 -7.79
N ILE A 211 9.67 -8.97 -8.20
CA ILE A 211 10.22 -8.98 -9.55
C ILE A 211 9.50 -10.10 -10.29
N ILE A 212 8.75 -9.73 -11.32
CA ILE A 212 7.76 -10.59 -11.98
C ILE A 212 8.14 -10.90 -13.42
N ASN A 213 7.46 -11.88 -14.01
CA ASN A 213 7.65 -12.37 -15.37
C ASN A 213 9.05 -12.99 -15.61
N LEU A 214 9.55 -13.70 -14.62
CA LEU A 214 10.85 -14.36 -14.66
C LEU A 214 10.72 -15.81 -15.17
N THR A 215 11.60 -16.23 -16.07
CA THR A 215 11.83 -17.67 -16.29
C THR A 215 12.52 -18.29 -15.06
N GLY A 216 12.61 -19.63 -14.98
CA GLY A 216 13.25 -20.25 -13.83
C GLY A 216 14.74 -19.88 -13.68
N ASP A 217 15.48 -19.71 -14.78
CA ASP A 217 16.89 -19.31 -14.72
C ASP A 217 17.07 -17.83 -14.43
N GLU A 218 16.17 -16.97 -14.88
CA GLU A 218 16.14 -15.55 -14.50
C GLU A 218 15.81 -15.38 -13.02
N ALA A 219 14.85 -16.15 -12.50
CA ALA A 219 14.49 -16.12 -11.08
C ALA A 219 15.65 -16.53 -10.17
N LYS A 220 16.49 -17.47 -10.56
CA LYS A 220 17.72 -17.82 -9.82
C LYS A 220 18.67 -16.62 -9.72
N LYS A 221 18.90 -15.91 -10.83
CA LYS A 221 19.75 -14.71 -10.85
C LYS A 221 19.19 -13.60 -9.95
N VAL A 222 17.86 -13.43 -9.93
CA VAL A 222 17.19 -12.45 -9.07
C VAL A 222 17.29 -12.87 -7.59
N LEU A 223 17.14 -14.16 -7.28
CA LEU A 223 17.35 -14.66 -5.91
C LEU A 223 18.76 -14.38 -5.40
N ASP A 224 19.77 -14.60 -6.24
CA ASP A 224 21.17 -14.31 -5.91
C ASP A 224 21.40 -12.79 -5.70
N ALA A 225 20.82 -11.95 -6.54
CA ALA A 225 20.94 -10.49 -6.42
C ALA A 225 20.15 -9.88 -5.25
N THR A 226 19.27 -10.64 -4.62
CA THR A 226 18.40 -10.22 -3.51
C THR A 226 18.65 -11.03 -2.23
N ASP A 227 19.84 -11.55 -2.06
CA ASP A 227 20.26 -12.46 -0.97
C ASP A 227 20.32 -11.80 0.43
N ASP A 228 20.30 -10.47 0.47
CA ASP A 228 20.28 -9.67 1.70
C ASP A 228 18.87 -9.40 2.25
N GLY A 229 17.85 -9.92 1.61
CA GLY A 229 16.45 -9.76 2.03
C GLY A 229 16.00 -10.75 3.11
N ALA A 230 14.75 -10.62 3.51
CA ALA A 230 14.09 -11.48 4.48
C ALA A 230 13.93 -12.91 3.95
N GLU A 231 14.19 -13.89 4.81
CA GLU A 231 14.07 -15.34 4.53
C GLU A 231 12.99 -16.02 5.40
N THR A 232 12.55 -15.36 6.49
CA THR A 232 11.50 -15.87 7.37
C THR A 232 10.28 -14.96 7.38
N LEU A 233 9.12 -15.48 7.80
CA LEU A 233 7.90 -14.68 7.97
C LEU A 233 8.14 -13.51 8.94
N PHE A 234 8.85 -13.75 10.04
CA PHE A 234 9.14 -12.70 11.02
C PHE A 234 10.02 -11.59 10.44
N GLU A 235 11.01 -11.93 9.63
CA GLU A 235 11.89 -10.97 8.97
C GLU A 235 11.15 -10.06 7.97
N THR A 236 9.96 -10.47 7.44
CA THR A 236 9.11 -9.61 6.62
C THR A 236 8.28 -8.62 7.44
N SER A 237 8.64 -8.37 8.68
CA SER A 237 8.01 -7.39 9.56
C SER A 237 8.13 -5.97 9.03
N VAL A 238 7.08 -5.18 9.22
CA VAL A 238 6.94 -3.83 8.67
C VAL A 238 7.38 -2.78 9.68
N SER A 239 8.17 -1.80 9.25
CA SER A 239 8.58 -0.67 10.09
C SER A 239 8.57 0.65 9.32
N CYS A 240 7.99 1.69 9.90
CA CYS A 240 8.14 3.02 9.32
C CYS A 240 9.58 3.52 9.46
N ILE A 241 9.92 4.60 8.74
CA ILE A 241 11.27 5.18 8.73
C ILE A 241 11.77 5.67 10.12
N GLY A 242 10.85 5.92 11.06
CA GLY A 242 11.19 6.28 12.43
C GLY A 242 11.81 7.65 12.64
N ALA A 243 12.20 7.92 13.90
CA ALA A 243 12.69 9.23 14.34
C ALA A 243 14.07 9.61 13.81
N THR A 244 14.81 8.67 13.24
CA THR A 244 16.12 8.95 12.63
C THR A 244 16.03 9.88 11.41
N ILE A 245 14.90 9.87 10.70
CA ILE A 245 14.64 10.67 9.50
C ILE A 245 13.34 11.47 9.62
N CYS A 246 12.30 10.88 10.22
CA CYS A 246 10.97 11.51 10.29
C CYS A 246 10.94 12.63 11.35
N GLN A 247 10.65 13.85 10.92
CA GLN A 247 10.58 15.04 11.80
C GLN A 247 9.50 14.97 12.89
N VAL A 248 8.48 14.11 12.73
CA VAL A 248 7.40 13.90 13.69
C VAL A 248 7.48 12.53 14.37
N GLY A 249 8.50 11.75 14.07
CA GLY A 249 8.78 10.47 14.71
C GLY A 249 9.20 10.66 16.17
N LEU A 250 8.69 9.82 17.08
CA LEU A 250 9.04 9.86 18.50
C LEU A 250 10.11 8.84 18.88
N ARG A 251 10.19 7.75 18.14
CA ARG A 251 11.10 6.64 18.42
C ARG A 251 11.70 6.10 17.12
N ASP A 252 12.88 5.51 17.25
CA ASP A 252 13.58 4.79 16.20
C ASP A 252 12.94 3.42 15.98
N SER A 253 12.02 3.34 15.03
CA SER A 253 11.32 2.11 14.69
C SER A 253 12.20 1.14 13.88
N GLN A 254 13.07 1.67 13.02
CA GLN A 254 14.01 0.86 12.23
C GLN A 254 15.02 0.17 13.15
N GLY A 255 15.62 0.91 14.09
CA GLY A 255 16.56 0.34 15.07
C GLY A 255 15.90 -0.71 15.96
N LEU A 256 14.61 -0.57 16.31
CA LEU A 256 13.88 -1.60 17.02
C LEU A 256 13.71 -2.85 16.16
N LEU A 257 13.28 -2.69 14.89
CA LEU A 257 13.10 -3.82 13.98
C LEU A 257 14.40 -4.63 13.82
N HIS A 258 15.51 -3.97 13.54
CA HIS A 258 16.81 -4.64 13.39
C HIS A 258 17.18 -5.46 14.64
N LYS A 259 16.98 -4.88 15.83
CA LYS A 259 17.29 -5.59 17.10
C LYS A 259 16.40 -6.81 17.33
N VAL A 260 15.12 -6.76 16.98
CA VAL A 260 14.25 -7.93 17.19
C VAL A 260 14.51 -9.02 16.15
N ILE A 261 14.89 -8.67 14.92
CA ILE A 261 15.33 -9.64 13.91
C ILE A 261 16.66 -10.30 14.34
N GLU A 262 17.61 -9.52 14.84
CA GLU A 262 18.87 -10.04 15.36
C GLU A 262 18.64 -11.04 16.51
N ALA A 263 17.77 -10.68 17.46
CA ALA A 263 17.40 -11.56 18.57
C ALA A 263 16.67 -12.84 18.12
N GLU A 264 15.82 -12.75 17.10
CA GLU A 264 15.14 -13.93 16.52
C GLU A 264 16.15 -14.88 15.87
N ARG A 265 17.11 -14.34 15.11
CA ARG A 265 18.20 -15.11 14.50
C ARG A 265 19.10 -15.77 15.53
N GLU A 266 19.48 -15.04 16.58
CA GLU A 266 20.29 -15.58 17.68
C GLU A 266 19.56 -16.69 18.44
N ALA A 267 18.25 -16.58 18.60
CA ALA A 267 17.43 -17.61 19.24
C ALA A 267 17.22 -18.86 18.36
N GLY A 268 17.55 -18.81 17.07
CA GLY A 268 17.43 -19.91 16.13
C GLY A 268 16.00 -20.45 16.02
N LEU A 269 15.00 -19.57 16.05
CA LEU A 269 13.61 -19.97 15.99
C LEU A 269 13.24 -20.51 14.60
N LYS A 270 12.36 -21.51 14.60
CA LYS A 270 11.85 -22.06 13.35
C LYS A 270 10.97 -21.02 12.66
N ASP A 271 11.11 -20.89 11.34
CA ASP A 271 10.24 -20.03 10.53
C ASP A 271 8.74 -20.30 10.79
N GLY A 272 7.98 -19.25 10.96
CA GLY A 272 6.56 -19.30 11.34
C GLY A 272 6.32 -19.46 12.85
N SER A 273 7.36 -19.52 13.71
CA SER A 273 7.20 -19.53 15.18
C SER A 273 6.75 -18.18 15.73
N LEU A 274 7.10 -17.10 15.03
CA LEU A 274 6.71 -15.73 15.37
C LEU A 274 5.87 -15.15 14.22
N PRO A 275 4.82 -14.40 14.53
CA PRO A 275 4.04 -13.67 13.52
C PRO A 275 4.85 -12.46 13.04
N LYS A 276 4.47 -11.95 11.88
CA LYS A 276 4.92 -10.66 11.37
C LYS A 276 4.52 -9.55 12.34
N ILE A 277 5.44 -8.66 12.69
CA ILE A 277 5.18 -7.51 13.55
C ILE A 277 5.14 -6.21 12.74
N HIS A 278 4.42 -5.21 13.27
CA HIS A 278 4.27 -3.91 12.66
C HIS A 278 4.73 -2.81 13.62
N ILE A 279 5.72 -2.01 13.21
CA ILE A 279 6.36 -1.02 14.08
C ILE A 279 6.17 0.39 13.51
N SER A 280 5.64 1.29 14.32
CA SER A 280 5.53 2.71 13.98
C SER A 280 6.30 3.57 14.97
N GLY A 281 7.10 4.51 14.52
CA GLY A 281 7.87 5.42 15.38
C GLY A 281 6.99 6.42 16.16
N CYS A 282 5.70 6.49 15.87
CA CYS A 282 4.70 7.31 16.59
C CYS A 282 3.27 6.84 16.29
N MET A 283 2.27 7.47 16.92
CA MET A 283 0.84 7.20 16.76
C MET A 283 0.29 7.41 15.33
N SER A 284 1.06 7.97 14.40
CA SER A 284 0.59 8.18 13.00
C SER A 284 0.38 6.90 12.22
N SER A 285 0.82 5.77 12.73
CA SER A 285 0.62 4.42 12.16
C SER A 285 1.14 4.26 10.71
N CYS A 286 2.28 4.88 10.41
CA CYS A 286 2.88 4.73 9.08
C CYS A 286 3.40 3.30 8.84
N GLY A 287 3.90 2.61 9.88
CA GLY A 287 4.22 1.18 9.86
C GLY A 287 3.01 0.29 10.15
N THR A 288 1.80 0.81 10.06
CA THR A 288 0.54 0.07 10.15
C THR A 288 0.36 -0.78 11.41
N HIS A 289 0.95 -0.36 12.55
CA HIS A 289 0.93 -1.12 13.80
C HIS A 289 -0.47 -1.51 14.31
N GLN A 290 -1.52 -0.81 13.85
CA GLN A 290 -2.89 -1.06 14.29
C GLN A 290 -3.56 -2.26 13.62
N ILE A 291 -2.93 -2.83 12.59
CA ILE A 291 -3.45 -3.97 11.83
C ILE A 291 -2.53 -5.19 11.86
N GLY A 292 -1.34 -5.08 12.44
CA GLY A 292 -0.47 -6.23 12.68
C GLY A 292 -1.02 -7.10 13.81
N GLU A 293 -0.78 -8.41 13.76
CA GLU A 293 -1.07 -9.32 14.88
C GLU A 293 -0.38 -8.84 16.15
N ILE A 294 0.87 -8.35 15.99
CA ILE A 294 1.61 -7.66 17.03
C ILE A 294 2.04 -6.30 16.49
N GLY A 295 1.61 -5.25 17.15
CA GLY A 295 1.88 -3.86 16.74
C GLY A 295 2.58 -3.05 17.83
N PHE A 296 3.65 -2.34 17.45
CA PHE A 296 4.36 -1.43 18.34
C PHE A 296 4.28 0.00 17.81
N HIS A 297 4.12 0.96 18.72
CA HIS A 297 4.27 2.37 18.35
C HIS A 297 5.08 3.16 19.37
N GLY A 298 5.84 4.11 18.87
CA GLY A 298 6.57 5.06 19.71
C GLY A 298 5.62 6.03 20.43
N SER A 299 5.87 6.22 21.71
CA SER A 299 5.13 7.18 22.53
C SER A 299 6.07 7.94 23.47
N MET A 300 5.58 9.05 24.02
CA MET A 300 6.20 9.75 25.13
C MET A 300 5.28 9.72 26.33
N LYS A 301 5.89 9.55 27.51
CA LYS A 301 5.20 9.67 28.80
C LYS A 301 5.98 10.67 29.66
N VAL A 302 5.30 11.65 30.19
CA VAL A 302 5.90 12.56 31.18
C VAL A 302 5.94 11.84 32.51
N ILE A 303 7.15 11.69 33.07
CA ILE A 303 7.39 11.16 34.41
C ILE A 303 8.05 12.28 35.20
N ASP A 304 7.50 12.63 36.37
CA ASP A 304 8.01 13.68 37.25
C ASP A 304 8.28 15.01 36.54
N LYS A 305 7.38 15.42 35.62
CA LYS A 305 7.49 16.65 34.81
C LYS A 305 8.66 16.65 33.80
N VAL A 306 9.28 15.53 33.56
CA VAL A 306 10.28 15.33 32.52
C VAL A 306 9.71 14.44 31.42
N ALA A 307 9.88 14.86 30.16
CA ALA A 307 9.38 14.12 29.00
C ALA A 307 10.35 13.02 28.54
#